data_be4823b1bd5fd9cfaecdeed8812ab97b
#
_entry.id   be4823b1bd5fd9cfaecdeed8812ab97b
#
_cell.length_a   1.000
_cell.length_b   1.000
_cell.length_c   1.000
_cell.angle_alpha   90.00
_cell.angle_beta   90.00
_cell.angle_gamma   90.00
#
_symmetry.space_group_name_H-M   'P 1'
#
loop_
_entity.id
_entity.type
_entity.pdbx_description
1 polymer ?
#
loop_
_entity_poly.entity_id
_entity_poly.type
_entity_poly.pdbx_seq_one_letter_code
_entity_poly.pdbx_strand_id
1 'polypeptide(L)'
;MMNTIRRLLQEHGRLHMPVAQLSDLDDLYGAGLTPFAAIRTMLALEEAFDIEFPVSMLRRQSFASINAVRDCVTQLLTSAERRAA
;
A
#
# COMPACT_ATOMS: atom_id res chain seq x y z
N MET A 1 9.13 -7.69 1.65
CA MET A 1 8.24 -6.52 1.64
C MET A 1 7.33 -6.46 0.40
N MET A 2 7.90 -6.47 -0.79
CA MET A 2 7.10 -6.35 -2.02
C MET A 2 6.10 -7.49 -2.21
N ASN A 3 6.49 -8.71 -1.89
CA ASN A 3 5.58 -9.86 -1.99
C ASN A 3 4.36 -9.68 -1.08
N THR A 4 4.56 -9.18 0.13
CA THR A 4 3.47 -8.93 1.07
C THR A 4 2.56 -7.82 0.57
N ILE A 5 3.12 -6.72 0.06
CA ILE A 5 2.34 -5.61 -0.49
C ILE A 5 1.48 -6.10 -1.67
N ARG A 6 2.08 -6.84 -2.60
CA ARG A 6 1.35 -7.38 -3.76
C ARG A 6 0.25 -8.34 -3.33
N ARG A 7 0.52 -9.21 -2.37
CA ARG A 7 -0.47 -10.14 -1.85
C ARG A 7 -1.65 -9.42 -1.23
N LEU A 8 -1.39 -8.40 -0.41
CA LEU A 8 -2.46 -7.64 0.24
C LEU A 8 -3.29 -6.83 -0.76
N LEU A 9 -2.66 -6.29 -1.80
CA LEU A 9 -3.38 -5.64 -2.89
C LEU A 9 -4.26 -6.65 -3.63
N GLN A 10 -3.76 -7.86 -3.87
CA GLN A 10 -4.54 -8.92 -4.51
C GLN A 10 -5.77 -9.28 -3.67
N GLU A 11 -5.60 -9.37 -2.35
CA GLU A 11 -6.67 -9.78 -1.45
C GLU A 11 -7.70 -8.67 -1.18
N HIS A 12 -7.26 -7.43 -1.07
CA HIS A 12 -8.10 -6.33 -0.58
C HIS A 12 -8.36 -5.23 -1.59
N GLY A 13 -7.52 -5.10 -2.62
CA GLY A 13 -7.60 -3.99 -3.56
C GLY A 13 -8.73 -4.09 -4.57
N ARG A 14 -9.27 -5.28 -4.78
CA ARG A 14 -10.36 -5.55 -5.72
C ARG A 14 -10.08 -5.01 -7.13
N LEU A 15 -8.84 -5.21 -7.58
CA LEU A 15 -8.42 -4.75 -8.89
C LEU A 15 -9.10 -5.55 -10.00
N HIS A 16 -9.18 -4.96 -11.20
CA HIS A 16 -9.81 -5.60 -12.37
C HIS A 16 -8.95 -6.69 -12.99
N MET A 17 -7.70 -6.85 -12.53
CA MET A 17 -6.77 -7.83 -13.07
C MET A 17 -5.89 -8.38 -11.95
N PRO A 18 -5.26 -9.54 -12.17
CA PRO A 18 -4.31 -10.07 -11.18
C PRO A 18 -3.14 -9.12 -10.96
N VAL A 19 -2.72 -8.96 -9.72
CA VAL A 19 -1.60 -8.09 -9.35
C VAL A 19 -0.32 -8.52 -10.09
N ALA A 20 -0.19 -9.82 -10.39
CA ALA A 20 0.98 -10.33 -11.12
C ALA A 20 1.14 -9.72 -12.51
N GLN A 21 0.07 -9.16 -13.09
CA GLN A 21 0.12 -8.50 -14.40
C GLN A 21 0.51 -7.03 -14.32
N LEU A 22 0.66 -6.49 -13.11
CA LEU A 22 0.99 -5.08 -12.91
C LEU A 22 2.49 -4.91 -12.62
N SER A 23 3.09 -3.88 -13.23
CA SER A 23 4.41 -3.46 -12.85
C SER A 23 4.32 -2.56 -11.60
N ASP A 24 5.45 -2.33 -10.95
CA ASP A 24 5.49 -1.51 -9.73
C ASP A 24 5.07 -0.07 -9.97
N LEU A 25 5.15 0.43 -11.19
CA LEU A 25 4.84 1.81 -11.55
C LEU A 25 3.46 1.97 -12.19
N ASP A 26 2.73 0.89 -12.42
CA ASP A 26 1.40 0.97 -13.03
C ASP A 26 0.42 1.70 -12.11
N ASP A 27 -0.52 2.43 -12.72
CA ASP A 27 -1.55 3.17 -12.01
C ASP A 27 -2.57 2.21 -11.40
N LEU A 28 -2.59 2.12 -10.07
CA LEU A 28 -3.53 1.25 -9.37
C LEU A 28 -4.99 1.71 -9.53
N TYR A 29 -5.23 3.02 -9.58
CA TYR A 29 -6.59 3.52 -9.79
C TYR A 29 -7.07 3.17 -11.20
N GLY A 30 -6.18 3.25 -12.18
CA GLY A 30 -6.47 2.78 -13.53
C GLY A 30 -6.75 1.28 -13.60
N ALA A 31 -6.16 0.51 -12.68
CA ALA A 31 -6.39 -0.93 -12.59
C ALA A 31 -7.63 -1.29 -11.78
N GLY A 32 -8.37 -0.29 -11.29
CA GLY A 32 -9.64 -0.53 -10.60
C GLY A 32 -9.65 -0.27 -9.10
N LEU A 33 -8.55 0.20 -8.52
CA LEU A 33 -8.52 0.51 -7.09
C LEU A 33 -9.46 1.67 -6.79
N THR A 34 -10.40 1.46 -5.87
CA THR A 34 -11.31 2.51 -5.39
C THR A 34 -10.77 3.09 -4.08
N PRO A 35 -11.22 4.30 -3.70
CA PRO A 35 -10.84 4.86 -2.38
C PRO A 35 -11.17 3.93 -1.22
N PHE A 36 -12.31 3.25 -1.28
CA PHE A 36 -12.71 2.31 -0.24
C PHE A 36 -11.75 1.11 -0.17
N ALA A 37 -11.42 0.53 -1.33
CA ALA A 37 -10.49 -0.59 -1.40
C ALA A 37 -9.07 -0.18 -0.99
N ALA A 38 -8.67 1.06 -1.28
CA ALA A 38 -7.40 1.60 -0.84
C ALA A 38 -7.31 1.64 0.69
N ILE A 39 -8.39 2.08 1.36
CA ILE A 39 -8.45 2.09 2.82
C ILE A 39 -8.37 0.68 3.38
N ARG A 40 -9.08 -0.28 2.79
CA ARG A 40 -9.03 -1.67 3.23
C ARG A 40 -7.61 -2.24 3.10
N THR A 41 -6.94 -1.94 1.99
CA THR A 41 -5.55 -2.35 1.77
C THR A 41 -4.63 -1.70 2.80
N MET A 42 -4.82 -0.41 3.07
CA MET A 42 -4.07 0.32 4.08
C MET A 42 -4.16 -0.35 5.45
N LEU A 43 -5.38 -0.70 5.89
CA LEU A 43 -5.58 -1.37 7.18
C LEU A 43 -4.87 -2.72 7.23
N ALA A 44 -4.87 -3.46 6.12
CA ALA A 44 -4.17 -4.73 6.04
C ALA A 44 -2.65 -4.53 6.12
N LEU A 45 -2.14 -3.47 5.49
CA LEU A 45 -0.72 -3.13 5.56
C LEU A 45 -0.30 -2.73 6.97
N GLU A 46 -1.13 -1.96 7.66
CA GLU A 46 -0.88 -1.58 9.04
C GLU A 46 -0.72 -2.80 9.94
N GLU A 47 -1.60 -3.77 9.77
CA GLU A 47 -1.55 -5.00 10.54
C GLU A 47 -0.32 -5.85 10.17
N ALA A 48 -0.06 -6.00 8.88
CA ALA A 48 1.02 -6.87 8.41
C ALA A 48 2.41 -6.36 8.78
N PHE A 49 2.60 -5.04 8.80
CA PHE A 49 3.91 -4.42 9.06
C PHE A 49 4.00 -3.76 10.42
N ASP A 50 2.94 -3.81 11.22
CA ASP A 50 2.86 -3.17 12.54
C ASP A 50 3.22 -1.68 12.44
N ILE A 51 2.52 -0.97 11.57
CA ILE A 51 2.70 0.46 11.31
C ILE A 51 1.35 1.16 11.36
N GLU A 52 1.38 2.49 11.46
CA GLU A 52 0.18 3.33 11.32
C GLU A 52 0.41 4.38 10.25
N PHE A 53 -0.52 4.48 9.29
CA PHE A 53 -0.48 5.53 8.29
C PHE A 53 -0.98 6.83 8.91
N PRO A 54 -0.14 7.86 8.98
CA PRO A 54 -0.58 9.17 9.50
C PRO A 54 -1.50 9.86 8.51
N VAL A 55 -2.26 10.84 9.00
CA VAL A 55 -3.18 11.61 8.17
C VAL A 55 -2.49 12.21 6.94
N SER A 56 -1.24 12.63 7.08
CA SER A 56 -0.46 13.21 5.99
C SER A 56 -0.24 12.25 4.82
N MET A 57 -0.38 10.94 5.06
CA MET A 57 -0.24 9.92 4.02
C MET A 57 -1.59 9.41 3.49
N LEU A 58 -2.72 9.92 4.02
CA LEU A 58 -4.05 9.54 3.57
C LEU A 58 -4.44 10.40 2.37
N ARG A 59 -3.72 10.23 1.27
CA ARG A 59 -3.93 10.98 0.05
C ARG A 59 -3.78 10.05 -1.16
N ARG A 60 -4.34 10.50 -2.28
CA ARG A 60 -4.40 9.68 -3.50
C ARG A 60 -3.02 9.19 -3.95
N GLN A 61 -2.00 10.03 -3.86
CA GLN A 61 -0.66 9.69 -4.32
C GLN A 61 -0.05 8.49 -3.59
N SER A 62 -0.43 8.29 -2.32
CA SER A 62 0.13 7.20 -1.50
C SER A 62 -0.21 5.81 -2.04
N PHE A 63 -1.32 5.68 -2.76
CA PHE A 63 -1.79 4.42 -3.33
C PHE A 63 -1.87 4.45 -4.85
N ALA A 64 -1.16 5.38 -5.48
CA ALA A 64 -1.19 5.52 -6.94
C ALA A 64 -0.51 4.35 -7.66
N SER A 65 0.49 3.73 -7.04
CA SER A 65 1.21 2.58 -7.61
C SER A 65 1.74 1.69 -6.50
N ILE A 66 2.15 0.48 -6.85
CA ILE A 66 2.78 -0.43 -5.88
C ILE A 66 4.04 0.21 -5.31
N ASN A 67 4.81 0.90 -6.17
CA ASN A 67 6.01 1.61 -5.74
C ASN A 67 5.70 2.71 -4.73
N ALA A 68 4.62 3.46 -4.92
CA ALA A 68 4.18 4.49 -3.97
C ALA A 68 3.81 3.89 -2.61
N VAL A 69 3.10 2.77 -2.62
CA VAL A 69 2.74 2.05 -1.39
C VAL A 69 4.00 1.59 -0.67
N ARG A 70 4.95 1.01 -1.41
CA ARG A 70 6.22 0.58 -0.84
C ARG A 70 6.97 1.73 -0.17
N ASP A 71 7.00 2.89 -0.81
CA ASP A 71 7.69 4.06 -0.26
C ASP A 71 7.07 4.49 1.06
N CYS A 72 5.74 4.50 1.15
CA CYS A 72 5.04 4.80 2.39
C CYS A 72 5.38 3.80 3.50
N VAL A 73 5.33 2.51 3.19
CA VAL A 73 5.63 1.45 4.16
C VAL A 73 7.08 1.57 4.63
N THR A 74 8.00 1.78 3.70
CA THR A 74 9.43 1.94 4.03
C THR A 74 9.65 3.12 4.97
N GLN A 75 9.02 4.25 4.68
CA GLN A 75 9.11 5.46 5.51
C GLN A 75 8.62 5.21 6.92
N LEU A 76 7.47 4.53 7.04
CA LEU A 76 6.86 4.25 8.33
C LEU A 76 7.66 3.24 9.14
N LEU A 77 8.25 2.24 8.50
CA LEU A 77 9.13 1.29 9.17
C LEU A 77 10.39 1.97 9.70
N THR A 78 10.99 2.86 8.90
CA THR A 78 12.16 3.62 9.33
C THR A 78 11.83 4.53 10.52
N SER A 79 10.68 5.19 10.50
CA SER A 79 10.23 6.04 11.59
C SER A 79 9.99 5.23 12.88
N ALA A 80 9.43 4.03 12.76
CA ALA A 80 9.21 3.15 13.91
C ALA A 80 10.52 2.71 14.54
N GLU A 81 11.52 2.38 13.72
CA GLU A 81 12.85 2.04 14.20
C GLU A 81 13.51 3.18 14.98
N ARG A 82 13.38 4.40 14.46
CA ARG A 82 13.90 5.60 15.13
C ARG A 82 13.24 5.84 16.49
N ARG A 83 11.94 5.57 16.59
CA ARG A 83 11.20 5.71 17.84
C ARG A 83 11.60 4.65 18.85
N ALA A 84 11.91 3.45 18.39
CA ALA A 84 12.31 2.34 19.25
C ALA A 84 13.73 2.54 19.79
N ALA A 85 14.55 3.30 19.12
CA ALA A 85 15.89 3.62 19.53
C ALA A 85 15.90 4.76 20.56
#